data_bafe4d121bdf82a104c7b917f9fd9012
#
_entry.id   bafe4d121bdf82a104c7b917f9fd9012
#
_cell.length_a   1.000
_cell.length_b   1.000
_cell.length_c   1.000
_cell.angle_alpha   90.00
_cell.angle_beta   90.00
_cell.angle_gamma   90.00
#
_symmetry.space_group_name_H-M   'P 1'
#
loop_
_entity.id
_entity.type
_entity.pdbx_description
1 polymer ?
#
loop_
_entity_poly.entity_id
_entity_poly.type
_entity_poly.pdbx_seq_one_letter_code
_entity_poly.pdbx_strand_id
1 'polypeptide(L)'
;MRALSTTAGVALLVVLAGSSLAAAKGSPAKALVKAAKKRDTSGMVAAAEAIADKPDKAGLKALIQIGTAIENMDVYTACQNAIGRVFSDASLRGEFAKQLKGAKRPASRVLCIDGLGTTDNKDAVSLIAPFLADKNKSVRISSIQALLKLQVKESVPPLFERLSTVGFESKDAEAEELFGALFKLSKQSFEVLADWKNWWETSKGTLDPKKLRHSGSDGGTRQRNKNEGKIFESVVRSQAFVLVLDISSSMRVIDLPMGETWYDKKKKKDLKYKDPDPKGTKSPHKNSRFRRAQDAFCKFIEGMSGRARFAIVVFGDKKDTKLWKKDVVPATKSNKKAAVDFVRKLKWSPATRTDLALERAFSVKGADTIYFFSDGIPEKIKGGKTVDIPQDEVIEKARLLNRTRKLRLNCYGMTSSNKTRSFLEKLAKENGGEYKDIRVRKK
;
A
#
# COMPACT_ATOMS: atom_id res chain seq x y z
N MET A 1 26.31 28.14 -24.47
CA MET A 1 26.63 26.97 -23.64
C MET A 1 25.34 26.23 -23.30
N ARG A 2 25.10 25.07 -23.92
CA ARG A 2 23.87 24.27 -23.77
C ARG A 2 23.95 23.48 -22.48
N ALA A 3 23.05 23.72 -21.54
CA ALA A 3 22.89 22.92 -20.33
C ALA A 3 22.12 21.63 -20.69
N LEU A 4 22.80 20.52 -20.61
CA LEU A 4 22.25 19.17 -20.73
C LEU A 4 21.34 18.87 -19.52
N SER A 5 20.07 18.69 -19.77
CA SER A 5 19.13 18.14 -18.79
C SER A 5 19.35 16.63 -18.72
N THR A 6 20.07 16.17 -17.70
CA THR A 6 20.14 14.75 -17.34
C THR A 6 18.86 14.35 -16.65
N THR A 7 17.84 13.98 -17.40
CA THR A 7 16.82 13.04 -16.96
C THR A 7 17.51 11.69 -16.78
N ALA A 8 17.74 11.30 -15.52
CA ALA A 8 18.14 9.95 -15.18
C ALA A 8 16.97 9.00 -15.49
N GLY A 9 16.82 8.68 -16.76
CA GLY A 9 16.06 7.51 -17.20
C GLY A 9 16.81 6.29 -16.68
N VAL A 10 16.23 5.62 -15.67
CA VAL A 10 16.62 4.25 -15.35
C VAL A 10 16.40 3.48 -16.63
N ALA A 11 17.50 3.22 -17.35
CA ALA A 11 17.50 2.32 -18.47
C ALA A 11 17.10 0.95 -17.91
N LEU A 12 15.83 0.59 -18.09
CA LEU A 12 15.33 -0.75 -17.89
C LEU A 12 15.97 -1.62 -18.98
N LEU A 13 17.24 -1.98 -18.77
CA LEU A 13 17.86 -3.08 -19.48
C LEU A 13 17.05 -4.31 -19.04
N VAL A 14 15.99 -4.61 -19.80
CA VAL A 14 15.38 -5.92 -19.79
C VAL A 14 16.48 -6.86 -20.29
N VAL A 15 17.33 -7.29 -19.36
CA VAL A 15 18.22 -8.43 -19.59
C VAL A 15 17.28 -9.62 -19.73
N LEU A 16 16.78 -9.78 -20.95
CA LEU A 16 16.22 -11.02 -21.43
C LEU A 16 17.40 -12.00 -21.52
N ALA A 17 17.92 -12.39 -20.32
CA ALA A 17 18.94 -13.41 -20.22
C ALA A 17 18.42 -14.63 -20.96
N GLY A 18 19.16 -15.03 -21.98
CA GLY A 18 18.85 -16.08 -22.94
C GLY A 18 18.41 -17.39 -22.31
N SER A 19 17.12 -17.51 -22.08
CA SER A 19 16.45 -18.78 -22.04
C SER A 19 15.52 -18.77 -23.26
N SER A 20 15.84 -19.62 -24.23
CA SER A 20 15.15 -19.76 -25.50
C SER A 20 13.65 -19.80 -25.34
N LEU A 21 12.96 -18.67 -25.56
CA LEU A 21 11.56 -18.65 -25.93
C LEU A 21 11.47 -19.14 -27.38
N ALA A 22 11.67 -20.42 -27.57
CA ALA A 22 11.37 -21.08 -28.83
C ALA A 22 9.85 -21.21 -28.94
N ALA A 23 9.21 -20.14 -29.44
CA ALA A 23 7.80 -20.14 -29.76
C ALA A 23 7.68 -20.05 -31.29
N ALA A 24 6.73 -20.77 -31.88
CA ALA A 24 6.43 -20.75 -33.30
C ALA A 24 6.18 -19.33 -33.83
N LYS A 25 6.48 -19.03 -35.12
CA LYS A 25 6.17 -17.73 -35.75
C LYS A 25 4.69 -17.38 -35.45
N GLY A 26 4.45 -16.21 -34.79
CA GLY A 26 3.08 -15.71 -34.52
C GLY A 26 2.46 -16.11 -33.18
N SER A 27 3.18 -16.73 -32.22
CA SER A 27 2.56 -17.08 -30.92
C SER A 27 2.27 -15.83 -30.06
N PRO A 28 1.15 -15.84 -29.25
CA PRO A 28 0.81 -14.75 -28.34
C PRO A 28 1.94 -14.39 -27.37
N ALA A 29 2.71 -15.37 -26.89
CA ALA A 29 3.89 -15.14 -26.05
C ALA A 29 4.95 -14.26 -26.75
N LYS A 30 5.23 -14.51 -28.04
CA LYS A 30 6.14 -13.66 -28.82
C LYS A 30 5.56 -12.27 -29.06
N ALA A 31 4.25 -12.16 -29.30
CA ALA A 31 3.56 -10.88 -29.45
C ALA A 31 3.70 -10.03 -28.17
N LEU A 32 3.51 -10.62 -27.00
CA LEU A 32 3.68 -9.95 -25.70
C LEU A 32 5.10 -9.41 -25.53
N VAL A 33 6.12 -10.22 -25.79
CA VAL A 33 7.52 -9.80 -25.69
C VAL A 33 7.86 -8.71 -26.72
N LYS A 34 7.34 -8.80 -27.95
CA LYS A 34 7.53 -7.78 -28.99
C LYS A 34 6.89 -6.45 -28.61
N ALA A 35 5.66 -6.46 -28.09
CA ALA A 35 4.96 -5.27 -27.60
C ALA A 35 5.74 -4.63 -26.43
N ALA A 36 6.23 -5.44 -25.49
CA ALA A 36 7.03 -4.94 -24.36
C ALA A 36 8.34 -4.25 -24.81
N LYS A 37 9.05 -4.79 -25.81
CA LYS A 37 10.24 -4.14 -26.41
C LYS A 37 9.91 -2.79 -27.04
N LYS A 38 8.72 -2.66 -27.63
CA LYS A 38 8.23 -1.42 -28.25
C LYS A 38 7.58 -0.46 -27.25
N ARG A 39 7.41 -0.84 -25.99
CA ARG A 39 6.65 -0.13 -24.96
C ARG A 39 5.19 0.13 -25.37
N ASP A 40 4.64 -0.76 -26.17
CA ASP A 40 3.26 -0.70 -26.64
C ASP A 40 2.33 -1.31 -25.59
N THR A 41 1.73 -0.45 -24.74
CA THR A 41 0.84 -0.86 -23.67
C THR A 41 -0.38 -1.62 -24.20
N SER A 42 -1.05 -1.09 -25.22
CA SER A 42 -2.24 -1.73 -25.81
C SER A 42 -1.91 -3.09 -26.42
N GLY A 43 -0.78 -3.19 -27.12
CA GLY A 43 -0.30 -4.44 -27.67
C GLY A 43 0.07 -5.47 -26.59
N MET A 44 0.60 -5.02 -25.43
CA MET A 44 0.87 -5.92 -24.30
C MET A 44 -0.43 -6.46 -23.68
N VAL A 45 -1.43 -5.60 -23.48
CA VAL A 45 -2.75 -6.00 -22.94
C VAL A 45 -3.41 -7.01 -23.88
N ALA A 46 -3.52 -6.70 -25.18
CA ALA A 46 -4.12 -7.60 -26.17
C ALA A 46 -3.37 -8.95 -26.26
N ALA A 47 -2.04 -8.95 -26.19
CA ALA A 47 -1.25 -10.18 -26.22
C ALA A 47 -1.43 -11.01 -24.93
N ALA A 48 -1.61 -10.39 -23.76
CA ALA A 48 -1.91 -11.10 -22.52
C ALA A 48 -3.29 -11.78 -22.60
N GLU A 49 -4.29 -11.12 -23.15
CA GLU A 49 -5.62 -11.69 -23.41
C GLU A 49 -5.55 -12.87 -24.38
N ALA A 50 -4.80 -12.73 -25.49
CA ALA A 50 -4.61 -13.80 -26.45
C ALA A 50 -3.88 -15.04 -25.86
N ILE A 51 -2.99 -14.84 -24.88
CA ILE A 51 -2.39 -15.96 -24.12
C ILE A 51 -3.45 -16.65 -23.25
N ALA A 52 -4.36 -15.88 -22.65
CA ALA A 52 -5.43 -16.43 -21.84
C ALA A 52 -6.45 -17.25 -22.67
N ASP A 53 -6.67 -16.88 -23.94
CA ASP A 53 -7.56 -17.60 -24.86
C ASP A 53 -6.94 -18.90 -25.42
N LYS A 54 -5.61 -18.91 -25.58
CA LYS A 54 -4.86 -20.09 -26.05
C LYS A 54 -3.65 -20.32 -25.13
N PRO A 55 -3.88 -20.83 -23.92
CA PRO A 55 -2.85 -20.93 -22.91
C PRO A 55 -1.79 -21.98 -23.29
N ASP A 56 -0.52 -21.61 -23.07
CA ASP A 56 0.62 -22.51 -23.19
C ASP A 56 1.72 -22.18 -22.17
N LYS A 57 2.72 -23.05 -22.05
CA LYS A 57 3.85 -22.87 -21.12
C LYS A 57 4.68 -21.61 -21.41
N ALA A 58 4.83 -21.26 -22.69
CA ALA A 58 5.59 -20.08 -23.09
C ALA A 58 4.84 -18.79 -22.75
N GLY A 59 3.50 -18.79 -22.95
CA GLY A 59 2.61 -17.70 -22.56
C GLY A 59 2.65 -17.44 -21.06
N LEU A 60 2.49 -18.48 -20.23
CA LEU A 60 2.58 -18.35 -18.77
C LEU A 60 3.90 -17.70 -18.34
N LYS A 61 5.03 -18.16 -18.89
CA LYS A 61 6.35 -17.59 -18.59
C LYS A 61 6.44 -16.12 -19.00
N ALA A 62 5.93 -15.77 -20.19
CA ALA A 62 5.94 -14.41 -20.71
C ALA A 62 5.08 -13.47 -19.84
N LEU A 63 3.87 -13.91 -19.41
CA LEU A 63 3.00 -13.15 -18.52
C LEU A 63 3.69 -12.81 -17.20
N ILE A 64 4.33 -13.79 -16.56
CA ILE A 64 5.03 -13.59 -15.28
C ILE A 64 6.20 -12.61 -15.47
N GLN A 65 6.97 -12.75 -16.54
CA GLN A 65 8.13 -11.92 -16.80
C GLN A 65 7.74 -10.47 -17.12
N ILE A 66 6.83 -10.26 -18.05
CA ILE A 66 6.43 -8.92 -18.51
C ILE A 66 5.58 -8.20 -17.47
N GLY A 67 4.61 -8.88 -16.86
CA GLY A 67 3.75 -8.30 -15.81
C GLY A 67 4.54 -7.77 -14.61
N THR A 68 5.70 -8.37 -14.29
CA THR A 68 6.54 -7.87 -13.18
C THR A 68 7.59 -6.84 -13.62
N ALA A 69 7.98 -6.81 -14.90
CA ALA A 69 9.02 -5.93 -15.42
C ALA A 69 8.48 -4.55 -15.86
N ILE A 70 7.25 -4.51 -16.38
CA ILE A 70 6.67 -3.28 -16.91
C ILE A 70 5.99 -2.48 -15.79
N GLU A 71 6.34 -1.20 -15.69
CA GLU A 71 5.76 -0.26 -14.72
C GLU A 71 4.49 0.38 -15.30
N ASN A 72 3.44 -0.44 -15.48
CA ASN A 72 2.13 -0.02 -15.95
C ASN A 72 1.06 -0.92 -15.32
N MET A 73 0.00 -0.31 -14.77
CA MET A 73 -1.05 -1.06 -14.06
C MET A 73 -1.95 -1.85 -14.99
N ASP A 74 -2.25 -1.35 -16.19
CA ASP A 74 -3.10 -2.07 -17.15
C ASP A 74 -2.41 -3.36 -17.61
N VAL A 75 -1.10 -3.28 -17.89
CA VAL A 75 -0.30 -4.46 -18.24
C VAL A 75 -0.22 -5.44 -17.06
N TYR A 76 0.00 -4.93 -15.83
CA TYR A 76 0.01 -5.79 -14.64
C TYR A 76 -1.32 -6.52 -14.46
N THR A 77 -2.42 -5.79 -14.55
CA THR A 77 -3.78 -6.33 -14.38
C THR A 77 -4.13 -7.33 -15.49
N ALA A 78 -3.79 -7.02 -16.75
CA ALA A 78 -3.99 -7.94 -17.87
C ALA A 78 -3.20 -9.25 -17.68
N CYS A 79 -1.92 -9.15 -17.29
CA CYS A 79 -1.11 -10.32 -16.99
C CYS A 79 -1.66 -11.12 -15.80
N GLN A 80 -2.10 -10.44 -14.74
CA GLN A 80 -2.72 -11.07 -13.57
C GLN A 80 -3.98 -11.88 -13.95
N ASN A 81 -4.89 -11.26 -14.70
CA ASN A 81 -6.13 -11.91 -15.14
C ASN A 81 -5.85 -13.08 -16.11
N ALA A 82 -4.92 -12.88 -17.04
CA ALA A 82 -4.50 -13.93 -17.94
C ALA A 82 -3.89 -15.13 -17.20
N ILE A 83 -3.08 -14.90 -16.16
CA ILE A 83 -2.51 -15.94 -15.30
C ILE A 83 -3.63 -16.76 -14.62
N GLY A 84 -4.67 -16.10 -14.12
CA GLY A 84 -5.84 -16.80 -13.54
C GLY A 84 -6.54 -17.70 -14.57
N ARG A 85 -6.74 -17.21 -15.79
CA ARG A 85 -7.36 -18.00 -16.87
C ARG A 85 -6.46 -19.15 -17.35
N VAL A 86 -5.14 -18.95 -17.43
CA VAL A 86 -4.17 -20.03 -17.72
C VAL A 86 -4.25 -21.14 -16.68
N PHE A 87 -4.43 -20.81 -15.39
CA PHE A 87 -4.61 -21.82 -14.33
C PHE A 87 -5.92 -22.63 -14.47
N SER A 88 -6.94 -22.08 -15.11
CA SER A 88 -8.20 -22.81 -15.36
C SER A 88 -8.02 -24.00 -16.31
N ASP A 89 -6.95 -23.97 -17.17
CA ASP A 89 -6.57 -25.13 -17.99
C ASP A 89 -5.88 -26.20 -17.11
N ALA A 90 -6.56 -27.32 -16.94
CA ALA A 90 -6.08 -28.41 -16.11
C ALA A 90 -4.72 -28.97 -16.57
N SER A 91 -4.45 -28.98 -17.89
CA SER A 91 -3.19 -29.47 -18.46
C SER A 91 -1.97 -28.64 -18.08
N LEU A 92 -2.17 -27.37 -17.72
CA LEU A 92 -1.10 -26.42 -17.36
C LEU A 92 -0.89 -26.27 -15.86
N ARG A 93 -1.74 -26.82 -15.00
CA ARG A 93 -1.65 -26.69 -13.53
C ARG A 93 -0.32 -27.16 -12.96
N GLY A 94 0.20 -28.29 -13.47
CA GLY A 94 1.52 -28.82 -13.08
C GLY A 94 2.66 -27.86 -13.45
N GLU A 95 2.64 -27.30 -14.65
CA GLU A 95 3.62 -26.33 -15.09
C GLU A 95 3.48 -25.01 -14.28
N PHE A 96 2.25 -24.58 -14.01
CA PHE A 96 1.97 -23.41 -13.17
C PHE A 96 2.57 -23.57 -11.76
N ALA A 97 2.32 -24.71 -11.11
CA ALA A 97 2.88 -25.01 -9.80
C ALA A 97 4.41 -24.99 -9.81
N LYS A 98 5.04 -25.54 -10.87
CA LYS A 98 6.49 -25.48 -11.08
C LYS A 98 7.02 -24.05 -11.22
N GLN A 99 6.38 -23.22 -12.04
CA GLN A 99 6.76 -21.82 -12.26
C GLN A 99 6.62 -20.99 -10.96
N LEU A 100 5.51 -21.15 -10.25
CA LEU A 100 5.27 -20.45 -8.99
C LEU A 100 6.28 -20.83 -7.91
N LYS A 101 6.52 -22.14 -7.70
CA LYS A 101 7.48 -22.66 -6.72
C LYS A 101 8.92 -22.29 -7.07
N GLY A 102 9.28 -22.30 -8.36
CA GLY A 102 10.61 -21.95 -8.88
C GLY A 102 10.87 -20.44 -8.96
N ALA A 103 9.89 -19.58 -8.77
CA ALA A 103 10.03 -18.14 -8.92
C ALA A 103 10.91 -17.54 -7.83
N LYS A 104 12.14 -17.13 -8.19
CA LYS A 104 13.12 -16.55 -7.25
C LYS A 104 12.73 -15.16 -6.77
N ARG A 105 12.10 -14.34 -7.64
CA ARG A 105 11.70 -12.96 -7.32
C ARG A 105 10.38 -12.93 -6.55
N PRO A 106 10.28 -12.26 -5.39
CA PRO A 106 9.01 -12.12 -4.67
C PRO A 106 7.89 -11.52 -5.53
N ALA A 107 8.20 -10.54 -6.38
CA ALA A 107 7.24 -9.93 -7.30
C ALA A 107 6.58 -10.94 -8.25
N SER A 108 7.34 -11.91 -8.75
CA SER A 108 6.81 -12.97 -9.62
C SER A 108 5.86 -13.89 -8.86
N ARG A 109 6.19 -14.26 -7.61
CA ARG A 109 5.29 -15.04 -6.76
C ARG A 109 4.01 -14.28 -6.45
N VAL A 110 4.13 -12.98 -6.10
CA VAL A 110 2.97 -12.10 -5.86
C VAL A 110 2.05 -12.07 -7.08
N LEU A 111 2.58 -11.80 -8.28
CA LEU A 111 1.76 -11.75 -9.49
C LEU A 111 1.04 -13.09 -9.77
N CYS A 112 1.72 -14.22 -9.62
CA CYS A 112 1.10 -15.54 -9.79
C CYS A 112 0.00 -15.78 -8.76
N ILE A 113 0.26 -15.49 -7.49
CA ILE A 113 -0.70 -15.65 -6.38
C ILE A 113 -1.90 -14.71 -6.57
N ASP A 114 -1.66 -13.45 -6.94
CA ASP A 114 -2.73 -12.50 -7.25
C ASP A 114 -3.58 -13.00 -8.43
N GLY A 115 -2.97 -13.63 -9.44
CA GLY A 115 -3.67 -14.26 -10.56
C GLY A 115 -4.51 -15.45 -10.13
N LEU A 116 -3.98 -16.33 -9.28
CA LEU A 116 -4.76 -17.44 -8.68
C LEU A 116 -5.98 -16.92 -7.92
N GLY A 117 -5.85 -15.80 -7.20
CA GLY A 117 -6.96 -15.17 -6.49
C GLY A 117 -8.05 -14.59 -7.41
N THR A 118 -7.85 -14.55 -8.74
CA THR A 118 -8.91 -14.12 -9.69
C THR A 118 -9.72 -15.29 -10.24
N THR A 119 -9.37 -16.53 -9.89
CA THR A 119 -10.08 -17.73 -10.36
C THR A 119 -11.27 -18.05 -9.47
N ASP A 120 -12.25 -18.78 -10.03
CA ASP A 120 -13.31 -19.40 -9.24
C ASP A 120 -12.97 -20.85 -8.83
N ASN A 121 -11.70 -21.23 -8.98
CA ASN A 121 -11.27 -22.62 -8.80
C ASN A 121 -10.69 -22.85 -7.40
N LYS A 122 -11.36 -23.69 -6.60
CA LYS A 122 -10.91 -24.06 -5.25
C LYS A 122 -9.55 -24.76 -5.21
N ASP A 123 -9.11 -25.40 -6.31
CA ASP A 123 -7.82 -26.06 -6.40
C ASP A 123 -6.67 -25.06 -6.25
N ALA A 124 -6.90 -23.77 -6.51
CA ALA A 124 -5.93 -22.70 -6.27
C ALA A 124 -5.52 -22.60 -4.80
N VAL A 125 -6.40 -22.98 -3.85
CA VAL A 125 -6.09 -22.95 -2.42
C VAL A 125 -4.86 -23.77 -2.10
N SER A 126 -4.75 -24.98 -2.62
CA SER A 126 -3.64 -25.90 -2.38
C SER A 126 -2.29 -25.35 -2.88
N LEU A 127 -2.31 -24.54 -3.94
CA LEU A 127 -1.12 -23.87 -4.49
C LEU A 127 -0.75 -22.60 -3.73
N ILE A 128 -1.74 -21.86 -3.20
CA ILE A 128 -1.51 -20.60 -2.48
C ILE A 128 -1.09 -20.85 -1.03
N ALA A 129 -1.72 -21.82 -0.33
CA ALA A 129 -1.53 -22.06 1.09
C ALA A 129 -0.07 -22.20 1.55
N PRO A 130 0.83 -22.89 0.83
CA PRO A 130 2.25 -22.96 1.21
C PRO A 130 2.96 -21.59 1.28
N PHE A 131 2.50 -20.61 0.52
CA PHE A 131 3.08 -19.27 0.49
C PHE A 131 2.62 -18.35 1.64
N LEU A 132 1.68 -18.80 2.47
CA LEU A 132 1.41 -18.18 3.76
C LEU A 132 2.64 -18.22 4.69
N ALA A 133 3.59 -19.14 4.47
CA ALA A 133 4.85 -19.25 5.19
C ALA A 133 6.07 -18.72 4.40
N ASP A 134 5.86 -18.00 3.27
CA ASP A 134 6.96 -17.45 2.48
C ASP A 134 7.82 -16.50 3.32
N LYS A 135 9.15 -16.55 3.11
CA LYS A 135 10.09 -15.64 3.78
C LYS A 135 9.82 -14.15 3.51
N ASN A 136 9.21 -13.83 2.36
CA ASN A 136 8.90 -12.46 1.97
C ASN A 136 7.48 -12.09 2.41
N LYS A 137 7.34 -11.02 3.21
CA LYS A 137 6.07 -10.57 3.76
C LYS A 137 5.04 -10.19 2.68
N SER A 138 5.48 -9.56 1.58
CA SER A 138 4.55 -9.20 0.48
C SER A 138 3.90 -10.44 -0.15
N VAL A 139 4.64 -11.56 -0.25
CA VAL A 139 4.12 -12.84 -0.74
C VAL A 139 3.10 -13.40 0.24
N ARG A 140 3.38 -13.37 1.55
CA ARG A 140 2.41 -13.84 2.56
C ARG A 140 1.13 -13.02 2.55
N ILE A 141 1.22 -11.69 2.50
CA ILE A 141 0.05 -10.78 2.40
C ILE A 141 -0.73 -11.06 1.11
N SER A 142 -0.05 -11.20 -0.03
CA SER A 142 -0.70 -11.59 -1.30
C SER A 142 -1.44 -12.92 -1.17
N SER A 143 -0.86 -13.91 -0.48
CA SER A 143 -1.50 -15.21 -0.25
C SER A 143 -2.79 -15.09 0.58
N ILE A 144 -2.77 -14.29 1.66
CA ILE A 144 -3.96 -14.02 2.47
C ILE A 144 -5.05 -13.35 1.62
N GLN A 145 -4.67 -12.32 0.86
CA GLN A 145 -5.61 -11.58 0.00
C GLN A 145 -6.17 -12.44 -1.14
N ALA A 146 -5.36 -13.31 -1.73
CA ALA A 146 -5.80 -14.23 -2.77
C ALA A 146 -6.78 -15.29 -2.22
N LEU A 147 -6.48 -15.88 -1.07
CA LEU A 147 -7.37 -16.83 -0.39
C LEU A 147 -8.70 -16.19 0.00
N LEU A 148 -8.69 -14.94 0.48
CA LEU A 148 -9.90 -14.17 0.72
C LEU A 148 -10.69 -13.93 -0.57
N LYS A 149 -10.00 -13.56 -1.66
CA LYS A 149 -10.64 -13.22 -2.94
C LYS A 149 -11.31 -14.42 -3.62
N LEU A 150 -10.79 -15.64 -3.43
CA LEU A 150 -11.38 -16.88 -3.92
C LEU A 150 -12.80 -17.12 -3.36
N GLN A 151 -13.12 -16.61 -2.16
CA GLN A 151 -14.43 -16.76 -1.52
C GLN A 151 -14.90 -18.25 -1.44
N VAL A 152 -13.96 -19.15 -1.17
CA VAL A 152 -14.24 -20.59 -0.99
C VAL A 152 -13.95 -21.01 0.45
N LYS A 153 -14.73 -21.94 0.98
CA LYS A 153 -14.58 -22.42 2.37
C LYS A 153 -13.22 -23.07 2.63
N GLU A 154 -12.63 -23.70 1.63
CA GLU A 154 -11.32 -24.33 1.69
C GLU A 154 -10.19 -23.33 2.03
N SER A 155 -10.42 -22.01 1.83
CA SER A 155 -9.48 -20.96 2.23
C SER A 155 -9.37 -20.78 3.74
N VAL A 156 -10.37 -21.21 4.53
CA VAL A 156 -10.45 -20.92 5.98
C VAL A 156 -9.39 -21.69 6.79
N PRO A 157 -9.21 -23.03 6.64
CA PRO A 157 -8.23 -23.77 7.42
C PRO A 157 -6.79 -23.23 7.29
N PRO A 158 -6.22 -23.01 6.10
CA PRO A 158 -4.84 -22.53 6.01
C PRO A 158 -4.64 -21.13 6.63
N LEU A 159 -5.70 -20.30 6.66
CA LEU A 159 -5.62 -18.96 7.26
C LEU A 159 -5.57 -19.03 8.78
N PHE A 160 -6.43 -19.83 9.45
CA PHE A 160 -6.37 -19.93 10.91
C PHE A 160 -5.14 -20.70 11.40
N GLU A 161 -4.66 -21.72 10.66
CA GLU A 161 -3.38 -22.37 10.96
C GLU A 161 -2.21 -21.38 10.83
N ARG A 162 -2.21 -20.52 9.81
CA ARG A 162 -1.20 -19.46 9.72
C ARG A 162 -1.31 -18.46 10.87
N LEU A 163 -2.52 -18.07 11.25
CA LEU A 163 -2.75 -17.16 12.37
C LEU A 163 -2.21 -17.75 13.68
N SER A 164 -2.39 -19.06 13.91
CA SER A 164 -1.82 -19.71 15.10
C SER A 164 -0.29 -19.65 15.14
N THR A 165 0.37 -19.75 13.98
CA THR A 165 1.82 -19.61 13.84
C THR A 165 2.32 -18.17 14.08
N VAL A 166 1.57 -17.17 13.58
CA VAL A 166 1.87 -15.74 13.82
C VAL A 166 1.59 -15.35 15.27
N GLY A 167 0.65 -16.01 15.90
CA GLY A 167 0.16 -15.78 17.25
C GLY A 167 -1.11 -14.94 17.28
N PHE A 168 -2.13 -15.43 17.96
CA PHE A 168 -3.41 -14.74 18.12
C PHE A 168 -3.28 -13.38 18.83
N GLU A 169 -2.26 -13.23 19.69
CA GLU A 169 -1.94 -11.98 20.37
C GLU A 169 -1.12 -11.00 19.51
N SER A 170 -0.66 -11.43 18.34
CA SER A 170 0.15 -10.58 17.46
C SER A 170 -0.65 -9.39 16.93
N LYS A 171 -0.01 -8.22 16.93
CA LYS A 171 -0.58 -6.94 16.48
C LYS A 171 0.09 -6.44 15.21
N ASP A 172 0.83 -7.30 14.52
CA ASP A 172 1.46 -6.90 13.29
C ASP A 172 0.45 -6.88 12.12
N ALA A 173 0.86 -6.26 11.00
CA ALA A 173 -0.01 -6.11 9.83
C ALA A 173 -0.43 -7.46 9.22
N GLU A 174 0.36 -8.54 9.39
CA GLU A 174 0.01 -9.87 8.88
C GLU A 174 -1.12 -10.51 9.72
N ALA A 175 -1.03 -10.40 11.04
CA ALA A 175 -2.10 -10.88 11.93
C ALA A 175 -3.42 -10.17 11.68
N GLU A 176 -3.39 -8.85 11.50
CA GLU A 176 -4.58 -8.05 11.16
C GLU A 176 -5.21 -8.47 9.82
N GLU A 177 -4.39 -8.75 8.79
CA GLU A 177 -4.88 -9.26 7.51
C GLU A 177 -5.50 -10.66 7.66
N LEU A 178 -4.88 -11.55 8.43
CA LEU A 178 -5.41 -12.90 8.69
C LEU A 178 -6.76 -12.85 9.41
N PHE A 179 -6.86 -12.06 10.50
CA PHE A 179 -8.13 -11.87 11.20
C PHE A 179 -9.21 -11.28 10.30
N GLY A 180 -8.88 -10.24 9.53
CA GLY A 180 -9.81 -9.62 8.59
C GLY A 180 -10.30 -10.59 7.51
N ALA A 181 -9.40 -11.42 6.97
CA ALA A 181 -9.74 -12.43 5.97
C ALA A 181 -10.64 -13.53 6.57
N LEU A 182 -10.27 -14.06 7.74
CA LEU A 182 -11.05 -15.07 8.45
C LEU A 182 -12.45 -14.57 8.78
N PHE A 183 -12.57 -13.36 9.34
CA PHE A 183 -13.86 -12.77 9.64
C PHE A 183 -14.74 -12.60 8.39
N LYS A 184 -14.17 -12.16 7.28
CA LYS A 184 -14.90 -11.99 6.02
C LYS A 184 -15.37 -13.34 5.44
N LEU A 185 -14.55 -14.40 5.58
CA LEU A 185 -14.87 -15.74 5.05
C LEU A 185 -15.78 -16.56 5.96
N SER A 186 -15.86 -16.26 7.27
CA SER A 186 -16.55 -17.12 8.26
C SER A 186 -17.53 -16.39 9.16
N LYS A 187 -17.42 -15.06 9.29
CA LYS A 187 -18.07 -14.23 10.33
C LYS A 187 -17.69 -14.61 11.76
N GLN A 188 -16.61 -15.36 11.92
CA GLN A 188 -16.09 -15.79 13.23
C GLN A 188 -14.83 -15.00 13.60
N SER A 189 -14.58 -14.90 14.90
CA SER A 189 -13.42 -14.20 15.47
C SER A 189 -12.98 -14.90 16.75
N PHE A 190 -12.34 -16.06 16.61
CA PHE A 190 -11.79 -16.81 17.75
C PHE A 190 -10.35 -16.38 18.05
N GLU A 191 -9.97 -16.44 19.33
CA GLU A 191 -8.65 -16.04 19.82
C GLU A 191 -7.73 -17.22 20.11
N VAL A 192 -8.21 -18.46 19.92
CA VAL A 192 -7.43 -19.68 20.10
C VAL A 192 -7.68 -20.68 18.97
N LEU A 193 -6.65 -21.47 18.63
CA LEU A 193 -6.70 -22.43 17.53
C LEU A 193 -7.74 -23.53 17.73
N ALA A 194 -7.93 -23.96 19.00
CA ALA A 194 -8.90 -25.04 19.30
C ALA A 194 -10.33 -24.64 18.90
N ASP A 195 -10.73 -23.39 19.17
CA ASP A 195 -12.06 -22.89 18.82
C ASP A 195 -12.26 -22.82 17.31
N TRP A 196 -11.21 -22.41 16.54
CA TRP A 196 -11.24 -22.45 15.08
C TRP A 196 -11.43 -23.86 14.55
N LYS A 197 -10.74 -24.86 15.11
CA LYS A 197 -10.85 -26.27 14.70
C LYS A 197 -12.22 -26.85 15.04
N ASN A 198 -12.70 -26.64 16.25
CA ASN A 198 -14.00 -27.12 16.69
C ASN A 198 -15.13 -26.53 15.84
N TRP A 199 -15.11 -25.21 15.62
CA TRP A 199 -16.07 -24.54 14.75
C TRP A 199 -15.99 -25.05 13.31
N TRP A 200 -14.79 -25.25 12.77
CA TRP A 200 -14.62 -25.75 11.41
C TRP A 200 -15.22 -27.14 11.22
N GLU A 201 -15.00 -28.05 12.15
CA GLU A 201 -15.55 -29.42 12.07
C GLU A 201 -17.09 -29.43 11.98
N THR A 202 -17.75 -28.51 12.66
CA THR A 202 -19.23 -28.40 12.65
C THR A 202 -19.76 -27.61 11.45
N SER A 203 -18.96 -26.66 10.93
CA SER A 203 -19.43 -25.67 9.93
C SER A 203 -19.00 -25.96 8.50
N LYS A 204 -17.96 -26.81 8.27
CA LYS A 204 -17.39 -27.07 6.94
C LYS A 204 -18.39 -27.61 5.92
N GLY A 205 -19.47 -28.30 6.38
CA GLY A 205 -20.52 -28.82 5.52
C GLY A 205 -21.47 -27.75 4.97
N THR A 206 -21.73 -26.71 5.74
CA THR A 206 -22.76 -25.69 5.47
C THR A 206 -22.16 -24.31 5.10
N LEU A 207 -20.89 -24.06 5.38
CA LEU A 207 -20.25 -22.76 5.13
C LEU A 207 -20.16 -22.46 3.62
N ASP A 208 -20.74 -21.34 3.24
CA ASP A 208 -20.61 -20.74 1.90
C ASP A 208 -20.22 -19.28 2.04
N PRO A 209 -18.92 -18.94 1.92
CA PRO A 209 -18.46 -17.55 2.06
C PRO A 209 -19.12 -16.57 1.09
N LYS A 210 -19.53 -17.01 -0.10
CA LYS A 210 -20.21 -16.17 -1.11
C LYS A 210 -21.58 -15.69 -0.66
N LYS A 211 -22.24 -16.42 0.25
CA LYS A 211 -23.57 -16.09 0.80
C LYS A 211 -23.52 -15.21 2.05
N LEU A 212 -22.32 -15.00 2.63
CA LEU A 212 -22.20 -14.18 3.83
C LEU A 212 -22.39 -12.71 3.48
N ARG A 213 -23.41 -12.07 4.10
CA ARG A 213 -23.64 -10.62 3.91
C ARG A 213 -22.51 -9.82 4.59
N HIS A 214 -21.95 -8.87 3.86
CA HIS A 214 -20.96 -7.93 4.38
C HIS A 214 -21.63 -6.57 4.55
N SER A 215 -21.92 -6.17 5.80
CA SER A 215 -22.27 -4.79 6.11
C SER A 215 -21.00 -3.93 6.14
N GLY A 216 -21.07 -2.67 5.73
CA GLY A 216 -19.89 -1.81 5.55
C GLY A 216 -19.04 -1.49 6.79
N SER A 217 -19.42 -2.01 7.98
CA SER A 217 -18.69 -1.90 9.25
C SER A 217 -17.97 -3.20 9.67
N ASP A 218 -17.88 -4.18 8.79
CA ASP A 218 -17.39 -5.54 9.06
C ASP A 218 -15.85 -5.66 9.23
N GLY A 219 -15.22 -4.72 9.88
CA GLY A 219 -13.93 -4.95 10.49
C GLY A 219 -14.16 -5.60 11.85
N GLY A 220 -13.95 -6.91 11.97
CA GLY A 220 -13.92 -7.58 13.27
C GLY A 220 -13.02 -6.78 14.20
N THR A 221 -13.62 -6.00 15.11
CA THR A 221 -12.87 -5.15 16.04
C THR A 221 -12.34 -6.04 17.15
N ARG A 222 -11.05 -6.41 17.04
CA ARG A 222 -10.31 -6.93 18.18
C ARG A 222 -10.44 -5.98 19.37
N GLN A 223 -10.63 -6.50 20.56
CA GLN A 223 -10.65 -5.70 21.79
C GLN A 223 -9.36 -4.86 21.88
N ARG A 224 -9.52 -3.56 22.08
CA ARG A 224 -8.43 -2.59 22.10
C ARG A 224 -7.68 -2.68 23.43
N ASN A 225 -6.40 -3.08 23.38
CA ASN A 225 -5.54 -2.95 24.56
C ASN A 225 -5.11 -1.49 24.78
N LYS A 226 -5.09 -1.04 26.06
CA LYS A 226 -4.80 0.34 26.47
C LYS A 226 -3.37 0.83 26.18
N ASN A 227 -2.42 -0.06 25.83
CA ASN A 227 -0.98 0.24 25.73
C ASN A 227 -0.44 0.36 24.29
N GLU A 228 -1.26 0.62 23.30
CA GLU A 228 -0.82 0.81 21.92
C GLU A 228 -0.29 2.24 21.71
N GLY A 229 0.85 2.37 20.99
CA GLY A 229 1.37 3.68 20.61
C GLY A 229 0.36 4.44 19.75
N LYS A 230 0.13 5.72 20.03
CA LYS A 230 -0.83 6.55 19.31
C LYS A 230 -0.18 7.79 18.72
N ILE A 231 -0.51 8.09 17.45
CA ILE A 231 -0.28 9.41 16.87
C ILE A 231 -1.66 10.07 16.66
N PHE A 232 -1.88 11.24 17.24
CA PHE A 232 -3.18 11.91 17.17
C PHE A 232 -4.38 11.00 17.51
N GLU A 233 -4.29 10.24 18.59
CA GLU A 233 -5.29 9.24 19.01
C GLU A 233 -5.48 8.05 18.04
N SER A 234 -4.70 8.00 16.96
CA SER A 234 -4.71 6.88 16.02
C SER A 234 -3.71 5.83 16.45
N VAL A 235 -4.18 4.61 16.58
CA VAL A 235 -3.36 3.47 17.01
C VAL A 235 -2.40 3.08 15.88
N VAL A 236 -1.10 2.99 16.20
CA VAL A 236 -0.08 2.45 15.30
C VAL A 236 0.09 0.97 15.60
N ARG A 237 -0.46 0.13 14.73
CA ARG A 237 -0.50 -1.33 14.92
C ARG A 237 0.69 -2.07 14.32
N SER A 238 1.36 -1.49 13.33
CA SER A 238 2.53 -2.10 12.71
C SER A 238 3.77 -1.95 13.58
N GLN A 239 4.66 -2.95 13.52
CA GLN A 239 5.98 -2.90 14.13
C GLN A 239 7.08 -2.51 13.12
N ALA A 240 6.77 -2.37 11.82
CA ALA A 240 7.74 -2.03 10.77
C ALA A 240 7.13 -1.05 9.77
N PHE A 241 7.26 0.25 10.02
CA PHE A 241 6.48 1.25 9.30
C PHE A 241 7.28 2.47 8.82
N VAL A 242 6.67 3.20 7.91
CA VAL A 242 7.13 4.51 7.45
C VAL A 242 6.16 5.59 7.94
N LEU A 243 6.69 6.59 8.62
CA LEU A 243 5.98 7.82 8.96
C LEU A 243 6.19 8.83 7.84
N VAL A 244 5.12 9.33 7.24
CA VAL A 244 5.18 10.32 6.15
C VAL A 244 4.52 11.60 6.60
N LEU A 245 5.27 12.70 6.65
CA LEU A 245 4.83 13.98 7.17
C LEU A 245 4.84 15.05 6.10
N ASP A 246 3.68 15.66 5.87
CA ASP A 246 3.52 16.87 5.08
C ASP A 246 4.13 18.06 5.79
N ILE A 247 5.03 18.78 5.10
CA ILE A 247 5.61 20.03 5.56
C ILE A 247 5.29 21.19 4.61
N SER A 248 4.24 21.06 3.81
CA SER A 248 3.80 22.08 2.85
C SER A 248 3.32 23.36 3.52
N SER A 249 3.19 24.42 2.73
CA SER A 249 2.80 25.74 3.23
C SER A 249 1.40 25.79 3.85
N SER A 250 0.47 24.92 3.44
CA SER A 250 -0.86 24.78 4.05
C SER A 250 -0.79 24.34 5.51
N MET A 251 0.25 23.62 5.90
CA MET A 251 0.49 23.20 7.28
C MET A 251 0.80 24.34 8.27
N ARG A 252 1.02 25.58 7.80
CA ARG A 252 1.27 26.77 8.65
C ARG A 252 0.04 27.26 9.39
N VAL A 253 -1.16 26.97 8.89
CA VAL A 253 -2.40 27.49 9.44
C VAL A 253 -2.71 26.92 10.83
N ILE A 254 -3.52 27.68 11.59
CA ILE A 254 -4.07 27.25 12.87
C ILE A 254 -5.50 26.80 12.63
N ASP A 255 -5.79 25.52 12.95
CA ASP A 255 -7.15 25.01 12.92
C ASP A 255 -7.95 25.58 14.10
N LEU A 256 -9.19 25.95 13.82
CA LEU A 256 -10.14 26.31 14.86
C LEU A 256 -10.84 25.05 15.41
N PRO A 257 -11.27 25.07 16.67
CA PRO A 257 -12.08 24.00 17.24
C PRO A 257 -13.31 23.69 16.39
N MET A 258 -13.77 22.44 16.46
CA MET A 258 -14.92 22.00 15.67
C MET A 258 -16.16 22.85 16.02
N GLY A 259 -16.80 23.39 14.98
CA GLY A 259 -17.94 24.30 15.09
C GLY A 259 -17.59 25.78 15.16
N GLU A 260 -16.30 26.14 15.23
CA GLU A 260 -15.84 27.52 15.15
C GLU A 260 -15.41 27.88 13.74
N THR A 261 -15.64 29.13 13.34
CA THR A 261 -15.22 29.69 12.05
C THR A 261 -14.56 31.05 12.25
N TRP A 262 -13.73 31.43 11.29
CA TRP A 262 -13.11 32.74 11.19
C TRP A 262 -13.48 33.36 9.84
N TYR A 263 -14.05 34.56 9.86
CA TYR A 263 -14.41 35.26 8.63
C TYR A 263 -13.19 35.87 7.96
N ASP A 264 -12.89 35.43 6.75
CA ASP A 264 -11.84 35.97 5.90
C ASP A 264 -12.40 37.11 5.02
N LYS A 265 -12.07 38.35 5.37
CA LYS A 265 -12.53 39.56 4.68
C LYS A 265 -12.11 39.58 3.20
N LYS A 266 -10.92 39.03 2.85
CA LYS A 266 -10.42 38.99 1.48
C LYS A 266 -11.15 37.98 0.62
N LYS A 267 -11.44 36.82 1.16
CA LYS A 267 -12.17 35.72 0.50
C LYS A 267 -13.68 35.82 0.65
N LYS A 268 -14.16 36.79 1.46
CA LYS A 268 -15.59 37.00 1.77
C LYS A 268 -16.32 35.72 2.20
N LYS A 269 -15.67 34.90 3.03
CA LYS A 269 -16.23 33.64 3.52
C LYS A 269 -15.68 33.20 4.86
N ASP A 270 -16.44 32.33 5.54
CA ASP A 270 -16.01 31.67 6.76
C ASP A 270 -14.99 30.56 6.49
N LEU A 271 -13.95 30.53 7.30
CA LEU A 271 -12.90 29.53 7.26
C LEU A 271 -12.82 28.77 8.59
N LYS A 272 -12.52 27.49 8.52
CA LYS A 272 -12.29 26.61 9.68
C LYS A 272 -10.84 26.68 10.20
N TYR A 273 -10.06 27.63 9.71
CA TYR A 273 -8.67 27.85 10.10
C TYR A 273 -8.31 29.32 10.02
N LYS A 274 -7.22 29.70 10.71
CA LYS A 274 -6.62 31.04 10.65
C LYS A 274 -5.16 30.91 10.17
N ASP A 275 -4.79 31.68 9.17
CA ASP A 275 -3.37 31.80 8.77
C ASP A 275 -2.72 32.95 9.53
N PRO A 276 -1.83 32.69 10.49
CA PRO A 276 -1.16 33.73 11.29
C PRO A 276 -0.06 34.46 10.49
N ASP A 277 0.35 33.91 9.35
CA ASP A 277 1.40 34.47 8.50
C ASP A 277 1.12 34.21 7.02
N PRO A 278 0.17 34.95 6.42
CA PRO A 278 -0.20 34.78 5.01
C PRO A 278 0.96 35.00 4.03
N LYS A 279 1.99 35.77 4.41
CA LYS A 279 3.18 36.03 3.60
C LYS A 279 4.24 34.93 3.76
N GLY A 280 4.13 34.06 4.74
CA GLY A 280 5.08 32.97 4.98
C GLY A 280 6.47 33.41 5.41
N THR A 281 6.59 34.56 6.04
CA THR A 281 7.85 35.17 6.44
C THR A 281 8.29 34.82 7.85
N LYS A 282 7.37 34.35 8.71
CA LYS A 282 7.63 34.06 10.12
C LYS A 282 7.77 32.54 10.36
N SER A 283 8.42 32.20 11.46
CA SER A 283 8.42 30.81 11.95
C SER A 283 7.00 30.29 12.20
N PRO A 284 6.70 29.00 11.97
CA PRO A 284 5.38 28.43 12.19
C PRO A 284 4.89 28.70 13.62
N HIS A 285 3.64 29.16 13.74
CA HIS A 285 3.00 29.39 15.04
C HIS A 285 2.93 28.09 15.85
N LYS A 286 3.09 28.16 17.18
CA LYS A 286 3.06 26.98 18.09
C LYS A 286 1.82 26.08 17.93
N ASN A 287 0.67 26.66 17.56
CA ASN A 287 -0.59 25.93 17.37
C ASN A 287 -0.87 25.60 15.88
N SER A 288 0.08 25.86 14.97
CA SER A 288 -0.09 25.49 13.55
C SER A 288 -0.17 23.97 13.38
N ARG A 289 -0.78 23.51 12.27
CA ARG A 289 -0.80 22.08 11.90
C ARG A 289 0.62 21.51 11.91
N PHE A 290 1.57 22.26 11.35
CA PHE A 290 2.97 21.88 11.29
C PHE A 290 3.58 21.59 12.67
N ARG A 291 3.42 22.52 13.64
CA ARG A 291 3.97 22.32 14.99
C ARG A 291 3.26 21.20 15.74
N ARG A 292 1.95 21.14 15.64
CA ARG A 292 1.15 20.04 16.22
C ARG A 292 1.61 18.67 15.67
N ALA A 293 1.85 18.59 14.35
CA ALA A 293 2.34 17.37 13.72
C ALA A 293 3.76 17.03 14.18
N GLN A 294 4.68 17.99 14.22
CA GLN A 294 6.03 17.79 14.76
C GLN A 294 5.99 17.25 16.20
N ASP A 295 5.19 17.88 17.07
CA ASP A 295 5.08 17.48 18.47
C ASP A 295 4.48 16.08 18.64
N ALA A 296 3.44 15.76 17.86
CA ALA A 296 2.83 14.44 17.87
C ALA A 296 3.81 13.35 17.38
N PHE A 297 4.56 13.63 16.31
CA PHE A 297 5.58 12.72 15.80
C PHE A 297 6.71 12.52 16.80
N CYS A 298 7.27 13.58 17.38
CA CYS A 298 8.32 13.48 18.38
C CYS A 298 7.87 12.68 19.60
N LYS A 299 6.70 13.00 20.16
CA LYS A 299 6.11 12.28 21.29
C LYS A 299 5.90 10.79 20.98
N PHE A 300 5.40 10.49 19.78
CA PHE A 300 5.22 9.11 19.34
C PHE A 300 6.55 8.38 19.20
N ILE A 301 7.56 9.01 18.56
CA ILE A 301 8.90 8.42 18.37
C ILE A 301 9.54 8.12 19.72
N GLU A 302 9.47 9.04 20.69
CA GLU A 302 9.99 8.87 22.04
C GLU A 302 9.32 7.71 22.76
N GLY A 303 7.98 7.58 22.63
CA GLY A 303 7.18 6.53 23.26
C GLY A 303 7.18 5.17 22.54
N MET A 304 7.84 5.02 21.38
CA MET A 304 7.84 3.75 20.64
C MET A 304 8.42 2.60 21.47
N SER A 305 7.81 1.43 21.34
CA SER A 305 8.39 0.17 21.83
C SER A 305 9.76 -0.09 21.18
N GLY A 306 10.71 -0.64 21.92
CA GLY A 306 12.01 -1.07 21.38
C GLY A 306 11.92 -2.15 20.30
N ARG A 307 10.79 -2.83 20.18
CA ARG A 307 10.50 -3.81 19.11
C ARG A 307 10.14 -3.16 17.79
N ALA A 308 9.72 -1.89 17.80
CA ALA A 308 9.34 -1.17 16.59
C ALA A 308 10.55 -0.90 15.69
N ARG A 309 10.33 -0.89 14.39
CA ARG A 309 11.27 -0.49 13.35
C ARG A 309 10.60 0.57 12.48
N PHE A 310 11.29 1.63 12.15
CA PHE A 310 10.67 2.76 11.47
C PHE A 310 11.62 3.51 10.54
N ALA A 311 11.06 4.21 9.59
CA ALA A 311 11.71 5.23 8.79
C ALA A 311 10.80 6.47 8.71
N ILE A 312 11.34 7.61 8.27
CA ILE A 312 10.58 8.84 8.15
C ILE A 312 10.78 9.39 6.74
N VAL A 313 9.68 9.78 6.10
CA VAL A 313 9.65 10.60 4.89
C VAL A 313 9.02 11.93 5.25
N VAL A 314 9.60 13.02 4.80
CA VAL A 314 8.98 14.35 4.86
C VAL A 314 8.83 14.86 3.45
N PHE A 315 7.75 15.60 3.19
CA PHE A 315 7.51 16.09 1.85
C PHE A 315 6.90 17.50 1.81
N GLY A 316 7.40 18.25 0.86
CA GLY A 316 6.97 19.59 0.49
C GLY A 316 7.27 19.77 -0.99
N ASP A 317 8.10 20.75 -1.38
CA ASP A 317 8.63 20.81 -2.75
C ASP A 317 9.67 19.69 -3.01
N LYS A 318 10.07 19.55 -4.27
CA LYS A 318 10.99 18.48 -4.72
C LYS A 318 12.30 18.45 -3.92
N LYS A 319 12.90 19.60 -3.64
CA LYS A 319 14.15 19.73 -2.87
C LYS A 319 14.00 19.39 -1.38
N ASP A 320 12.81 19.59 -0.83
CA ASP A 320 12.50 19.42 0.58
C ASP A 320 11.84 18.07 0.89
N THR A 321 11.49 17.30 -0.16
CA THR A 321 11.02 15.91 0.00
C THR A 321 12.20 15.01 0.28
N LYS A 322 12.29 14.47 1.52
CA LYS A 322 13.46 13.74 2.04
C LYS A 322 13.08 12.44 2.71
N LEU A 323 13.94 11.46 2.55
CA LEU A 323 13.89 10.18 3.26
C LEU A 323 14.98 10.18 4.34
N TRP A 324 14.61 9.99 5.62
CA TRP A 324 15.54 9.96 6.75
C TRP A 324 16.42 8.71 6.75
N LYS A 325 15.86 7.51 6.46
CA LYS A 325 16.58 6.23 6.33
C LYS A 325 16.02 5.40 5.20
N LYS A 326 16.89 4.74 4.42
CA LYS A 326 16.49 3.88 3.28
C LYS A 326 15.78 2.59 3.70
N ASP A 327 16.08 2.11 4.90
CA ASP A 327 15.48 0.91 5.50
C ASP A 327 14.85 1.29 6.84
N VAL A 328 13.87 0.50 7.30
CA VAL A 328 13.37 0.67 8.67
C VAL A 328 14.47 0.31 9.66
N VAL A 329 14.75 1.19 10.60
CA VAL A 329 15.75 0.98 11.68
C VAL A 329 15.05 0.68 13.00
N PRO A 330 15.66 -0.11 13.90
CA PRO A 330 15.07 -0.40 15.21
C PRO A 330 14.94 0.88 16.04
N ALA A 331 13.89 0.95 16.86
CA ALA A 331 13.58 2.09 17.73
C ALA A 331 14.47 2.12 18.99
N THR A 332 15.80 2.07 18.80
CA THR A 332 16.79 2.24 19.87
C THR A 332 16.76 3.68 20.40
N LYS A 333 17.29 3.91 21.61
CA LYS A 333 17.43 5.25 22.19
C LYS A 333 18.13 6.21 21.22
N SER A 334 19.24 5.77 20.59
CA SER A 334 20.01 6.56 19.63
C SER A 334 19.19 6.91 18.36
N ASN A 335 18.53 5.91 17.76
CA ASN A 335 17.71 6.16 16.56
C ASN A 335 16.50 7.05 16.87
N LYS A 336 15.84 6.89 18.02
CA LYS A 336 14.75 7.77 18.47
C LYS A 336 15.24 9.21 18.61
N LYS A 337 16.37 9.44 19.29
CA LYS A 337 16.96 10.77 19.44
C LYS A 337 17.27 11.40 18.07
N ALA A 338 17.98 10.67 17.20
CA ALA A 338 18.32 11.16 15.87
C ALA A 338 17.08 11.48 15.02
N ALA A 339 15.99 10.70 15.15
CA ALA A 339 14.73 10.95 14.45
C ALA A 339 14.01 12.19 15.00
N VAL A 340 13.96 12.36 16.32
CA VAL A 340 13.40 13.55 16.97
C VAL A 340 14.17 14.80 16.56
N ASP A 341 15.51 14.75 16.58
CA ASP A 341 16.36 15.84 16.14
C ASP A 341 16.12 16.19 14.65
N PHE A 342 15.93 15.17 13.81
CA PHE A 342 15.57 15.36 12.40
C PHE A 342 14.22 16.06 12.27
N VAL A 343 13.17 15.57 12.96
CA VAL A 343 11.81 16.15 12.88
C VAL A 343 11.79 17.58 13.42
N ARG A 344 12.48 17.87 14.53
CA ARG A 344 12.54 19.21 15.14
C ARG A 344 13.22 20.26 14.24
N LYS A 345 14.16 19.86 13.39
CA LYS A 345 14.88 20.75 12.46
C LYS A 345 14.11 21.04 11.17
N LEU A 346 12.95 20.40 10.93
CA LEU A 346 12.15 20.62 9.73
C LEU A 346 11.62 22.05 9.67
N LYS A 347 11.60 22.59 8.46
CA LYS A 347 10.98 23.85 8.10
C LYS A 347 9.84 23.55 7.11
N TRP A 348 8.87 24.43 7.03
CA TRP A 348 7.81 24.31 6.03
C TRP A 348 8.36 24.55 4.59
N SER A 349 7.67 24.07 3.60
CA SER A 349 8.03 24.07 2.19
C SER A 349 6.86 24.55 1.31
N PRO A 350 7.11 25.16 0.14
CA PRO A 350 6.05 25.84 -0.63
C PRO A 350 5.04 24.92 -1.35
N ALA A 351 5.34 23.65 -1.58
CA ALA A 351 4.48 22.74 -2.37
C ALA A 351 4.18 21.42 -1.64
N THR A 352 3.34 20.57 -2.26
CA THR A 352 2.83 19.31 -1.70
C THR A 352 3.11 18.16 -2.67
N ARG A 353 4.38 17.70 -2.78
CA ARG A 353 4.81 16.64 -3.70
C ARG A 353 4.47 15.25 -3.16
N THR A 354 3.16 14.99 -3.05
CA THR A 354 2.64 13.67 -2.63
C THR A 354 3.15 12.53 -3.51
N ASP A 355 3.30 12.76 -4.81
CA ASP A 355 3.86 11.81 -5.78
C ASP A 355 5.28 11.34 -5.42
N LEU A 356 6.15 12.28 -5.01
CA LEU A 356 7.52 11.96 -4.57
C LEU A 356 7.56 11.37 -3.16
N ALA A 357 6.64 11.81 -2.27
CA ALA A 357 6.52 11.23 -0.94
C ALA A 357 6.20 9.74 -1.00
N LEU A 358 5.25 9.35 -1.85
CA LEU A 358 4.87 7.96 -2.06
C LEU A 358 6.00 7.14 -2.69
N GLU A 359 6.71 7.65 -3.71
CA GLU A 359 7.89 6.99 -4.25
C GLU A 359 8.90 6.63 -3.15
N ARG A 360 9.22 7.61 -2.29
CA ARG A 360 10.18 7.41 -1.19
C ARG A 360 9.64 6.46 -0.14
N ALA A 361 8.38 6.59 0.24
CA ALA A 361 7.78 5.74 1.26
C ALA A 361 7.71 4.28 0.80
N PHE A 362 7.26 4.04 -0.43
CA PHE A 362 7.23 2.69 -1.00
C PHE A 362 8.63 2.12 -1.29
N SER A 363 9.68 2.93 -1.39
CA SER A 363 11.05 2.43 -1.59
C SER A 363 11.69 1.93 -0.29
N VAL A 364 11.17 2.28 0.89
CA VAL A 364 11.74 1.87 2.18
C VAL A 364 11.67 0.36 2.35
N LYS A 365 12.82 -0.29 2.55
CA LYS A 365 12.87 -1.74 2.75
C LYS A 365 12.48 -2.12 4.17
N GLY A 366 11.83 -3.29 4.29
CA GLY A 366 11.44 -3.87 5.57
C GLY A 366 10.18 -3.26 6.19
N ALA A 367 9.59 -2.22 5.60
CA ALA A 367 8.30 -1.70 6.01
C ALA A 367 7.14 -2.58 5.50
N ASP A 368 6.05 -2.60 6.27
CA ASP A 368 4.78 -3.23 5.91
C ASP A 368 3.60 -2.24 5.92
N THR A 369 3.80 -1.09 6.55
CA THR A 369 2.75 -0.08 6.70
C THR A 369 3.32 1.32 6.48
N ILE A 370 2.55 2.17 5.83
CA ILE A 370 2.81 3.59 5.67
C ILE A 370 1.73 4.36 6.43
N TYR A 371 2.14 5.31 7.28
CA TYR A 371 1.27 6.26 7.97
C TYR A 371 1.50 7.63 7.36
N PHE A 372 0.57 8.07 6.52
CA PHE A 372 0.66 9.26 5.68
C PHE A 372 -0.17 10.41 6.25
N PHE A 373 0.47 11.52 6.60
CA PHE A 373 -0.17 12.70 7.21
C PHE A 373 -0.07 13.90 6.26
N SER A 374 -1.22 14.44 5.85
CA SER A 374 -1.30 15.60 4.97
C SER A 374 -2.59 16.41 5.20
N ASP A 375 -2.56 17.68 4.86
CA ASP A 375 -3.72 18.57 4.90
C ASP A 375 -4.11 19.10 3.50
N GLY A 376 -3.29 18.80 2.48
CA GLY A 376 -3.37 19.37 1.15
C GLY A 376 -3.62 18.39 0.02
N ILE A 377 -3.98 18.94 -1.12
CA ILE A 377 -3.98 18.25 -2.41
C ILE A 377 -2.57 18.23 -2.99
N PRO A 378 -2.25 17.27 -3.86
CA PRO A 378 -0.94 17.20 -4.51
C PRO A 378 -0.66 18.43 -5.39
N GLU A 379 0.51 19.04 -5.19
CA GLU A 379 0.93 20.23 -5.92
C GLU A 379 2.42 20.20 -6.25
N LYS A 380 2.82 20.93 -7.32
CA LYS A 380 4.21 21.13 -7.73
C LYS A 380 4.47 22.58 -8.12
N ILE A 381 5.72 23.02 -8.07
CA ILE A 381 6.13 24.30 -8.61
C ILE A 381 6.51 24.14 -10.09
N LYS A 382 5.88 24.95 -10.96
CA LYS A 382 6.17 25.04 -12.39
C LYS A 382 6.24 26.52 -12.78
N GLY A 383 7.39 26.98 -13.28
CA GLY A 383 7.58 28.39 -13.65
C GLY A 383 7.33 29.37 -12.49
N GLY A 384 7.73 29.01 -11.26
CA GLY A 384 7.54 29.84 -10.06
C GLY A 384 6.10 29.85 -9.49
N LYS A 385 5.16 29.16 -10.13
CA LYS A 385 3.75 29.05 -9.68
C LYS A 385 3.44 27.66 -9.17
N THR A 386 2.56 27.59 -8.18
CA THR A 386 2.01 26.32 -7.70
C THR A 386 0.95 25.82 -8.67
N VAL A 387 1.05 24.57 -9.07
CA VAL A 387 0.15 23.88 -10.01
C VAL A 387 -0.27 22.55 -9.41
N ASP A 388 -1.55 22.22 -9.46
CA ASP A 388 -2.09 20.94 -9.02
C ASP A 388 -1.44 19.78 -9.79
N ILE A 389 -1.22 18.67 -9.09
CA ILE A 389 -0.95 17.37 -9.71
C ILE A 389 -2.29 16.63 -9.70
N PRO A 390 -2.74 16.05 -10.84
CA PRO A 390 -3.99 15.30 -10.87
C PRO A 390 -4.00 14.19 -9.82
N GLN A 391 -5.05 14.16 -8.99
CA GLN A 391 -5.15 13.22 -7.87
C GLN A 391 -5.17 11.76 -8.34
N ASP A 392 -5.84 11.49 -9.47
CA ASP A 392 -5.92 10.14 -10.02
C ASP A 392 -4.54 9.64 -10.50
N GLU A 393 -3.69 10.52 -11.04
CA GLU A 393 -2.29 10.17 -11.38
C GLU A 393 -1.50 9.73 -10.14
N VAL A 394 -1.70 10.43 -9.01
CA VAL A 394 -1.02 10.10 -7.75
C VAL A 394 -1.53 8.78 -7.16
N ILE A 395 -2.84 8.54 -7.24
CA ILE A 395 -3.47 7.30 -6.78
C ILE A 395 -2.98 6.11 -7.63
N GLU A 396 -2.98 6.27 -8.96
CA GLU A 396 -2.48 5.21 -9.86
C GLU A 396 -1.00 4.93 -9.64
N LYS A 397 -0.20 5.96 -9.44
CA LYS A 397 1.20 5.81 -9.06
C LYS A 397 1.38 5.03 -7.76
N ALA A 398 0.57 5.31 -6.73
CA ALA A 398 0.60 4.56 -5.48
C ALA A 398 0.26 3.08 -5.71
N ARG A 399 -0.78 2.78 -6.48
CA ARG A 399 -1.14 1.40 -6.87
C ARG A 399 0.00 0.69 -7.58
N LEU A 400 0.62 1.37 -8.54
CA LEU A 400 1.75 0.85 -9.31
C LEU A 400 2.94 0.51 -8.41
N LEU A 401 3.31 1.43 -7.50
CA LEU A 401 4.40 1.22 -6.54
C LEU A 401 4.09 0.08 -5.57
N ASN A 402 2.82 -0.06 -5.18
CA ASN A 402 2.36 -1.03 -4.20
C ASN A 402 1.97 -2.40 -4.79
N ARG A 403 1.85 -2.54 -6.11
CA ARG A 403 1.31 -3.75 -6.77
C ARG A 403 1.96 -5.06 -6.31
N THR A 404 3.27 -5.03 -6.03
CA THR A 404 4.03 -6.19 -5.54
C THR A 404 4.60 -6.01 -4.13
N ARG A 405 4.44 -4.82 -3.52
CA ARG A 405 4.93 -4.51 -2.18
C ARG A 405 3.91 -4.88 -1.09
N LYS A 406 2.62 -4.73 -1.39
CA LYS A 406 1.50 -5.04 -0.49
C LYS A 406 1.60 -4.34 0.87
N LEU A 407 2.11 -3.08 0.90
CA LEU A 407 2.11 -2.26 2.09
C LEU A 407 0.71 -1.70 2.33
N ARG A 408 0.31 -1.64 3.60
CA ARG A 408 -0.90 -0.91 3.99
C ARG A 408 -0.60 0.59 4.05
N LEU A 409 -1.40 1.41 3.38
CA LEU A 409 -1.26 2.87 3.38
C LEU A 409 -2.41 3.51 4.16
N ASN A 410 -2.17 3.87 5.41
CA ASN A 410 -3.13 4.61 6.23
C ASN A 410 -2.94 6.11 6.05
N CYS A 411 -4.01 6.83 5.71
CA CYS A 411 -3.98 8.27 5.47
C CYS A 411 -4.66 9.04 6.60
N TYR A 412 -4.03 10.12 7.01
CA TYR A 412 -4.50 11.00 8.08
C TYR A 412 -4.62 12.42 7.55
N GLY A 413 -5.87 12.90 7.42
CA GLY A 413 -6.14 14.28 7.01
C GLY A 413 -6.06 15.24 8.19
N MET A 414 -5.29 16.30 8.06
CA MET A 414 -5.21 17.33 9.10
C MET A 414 -6.21 18.45 8.81
N THR A 415 -7.45 18.31 9.33
CA THR A 415 -8.58 19.24 9.10
C THR A 415 -8.83 19.45 7.59
N SER A 416 -8.90 18.34 6.87
CA SER A 416 -8.93 18.31 5.40
C SER A 416 -10.20 18.95 4.83
N SER A 417 -10.06 19.62 3.69
CA SER A 417 -11.20 19.99 2.84
C SER A 417 -11.90 18.74 2.31
N ASN A 418 -13.14 18.87 1.84
CA ASN A 418 -13.86 17.72 1.25
C ASN A 418 -13.08 17.10 0.07
N LYS A 419 -12.44 17.94 -0.77
CA LYS A 419 -11.62 17.49 -1.90
C LYS A 419 -10.40 16.69 -1.41
N THR A 420 -9.66 17.19 -0.41
CA THR A 420 -8.52 16.51 0.18
C THR A 420 -8.93 15.21 0.87
N ARG A 421 -10.06 15.22 1.59
CA ARG A 421 -10.61 14.03 2.25
C ARG A 421 -10.88 12.94 1.24
N SER A 422 -11.66 13.22 0.18
CA SER A 422 -12.01 12.25 -0.85
C SER A 422 -10.77 11.64 -1.51
N PHE A 423 -9.75 12.47 -1.79
CA PHE A 423 -8.47 12.00 -2.31
C PHE A 423 -7.76 11.04 -1.34
N LEU A 424 -7.62 11.42 -0.05
CA LEU A 424 -6.90 10.60 0.94
C LEU A 424 -7.67 9.32 1.29
N GLU A 425 -9.00 9.37 1.31
CA GLU A 425 -9.86 8.18 1.48
C GLU A 425 -9.64 7.18 0.34
N LYS A 426 -9.68 7.66 -0.91
CA LYS A 426 -9.44 6.81 -2.10
C LYS A 426 -8.03 6.26 -2.10
N LEU A 427 -7.03 7.11 -1.82
CA LEU A 427 -5.62 6.70 -1.74
C LEU A 427 -5.40 5.59 -0.70
N ALA A 428 -5.98 5.73 0.50
CA ALA A 428 -5.89 4.72 1.55
C ALA A 428 -6.60 3.43 1.15
N LYS A 429 -7.86 3.51 0.73
CA LYS A 429 -8.70 2.36 0.37
C LYS A 429 -8.06 1.49 -0.73
N GLU A 430 -7.53 2.12 -1.77
CA GLU A 430 -6.92 1.41 -2.90
C GLU A 430 -5.56 0.78 -2.56
N ASN A 431 -4.99 1.12 -1.38
CA ASN A 431 -3.74 0.56 -0.87
C ASN A 431 -3.94 -0.21 0.46
N GLY A 432 -5.14 -0.76 0.70
CA GLY A 432 -5.44 -1.65 1.82
C GLY A 432 -5.41 -0.99 3.19
N GLY A 433 -5.47 0.34 3.26
CA GLY A 433 -5.45 1.11 4.49
C GLY A 433 -6.75 1.84 4.78
N GLU A 434 -6.72 2.66 5.82
CA GLU A 434 -7.84 3.44 6.33
C GLU A 434 -7.54 4.94 6.29
N TYR A 435 -8.58 5.74 6.15
CA TYR A 435 -8.51 7.20 6.31
C TYR A 435 -9.05 7.63 7.68
N LYS A 436 -8.40 8.63 8.28
CA LYS A 436 -8.89 9.30 9.49
C LYS A 436 -8.65 10.80 9.42
N ASP A 437 -9.67 11.58 9.78
CA ASP A 437 -9.57 13.04 9.87
C ASP A 437 -9.14 13.47 11.29
N ILE A 438 -8.07 14.25 11.39
CA ILE A 438 -7.50 14.74 12.63
C ILE A 438 -7.96 16.19 12.82
N ARG A 439 -8.90 16.40 13.74
CA ARG A 439 -9.48 17.71 14.04
C ARG A 439 -9.12 18.19 15.44
N VAL A 440 -9.11 19.51 15.61
CA VAL A 440 -9.03 20.11 16.93
C VAL A 440 -10.38 19.96 17.62
N ARG A 441 -10.39 19.35 18.81
CA ARG A 441 -11.59 19.28 19.65
C ARG A 441 -11.69 20.51 20.54
N LYS A 442 -12.91 20.94 20.87
CA LYS A 442 -13.12 21.86 21.98
C LYS A 442 -12.61 21.18 23.25
N LYS A 443 -11.86 21.94 24.06
CA LYS A 443 -11.48 21.53 25.41
C LYS A 443 -12.69 21.56 26.31
#